data_8a98ff0b4843d4d174b3ddc0ae3854c5
#
_entry.id   8a98ff0b4843d4d174b3ddc0ae3854c5
#
_cell.length_a   1.000
_cell.length_b   1.000
_cell.length_c   1.000
_cell.angle_alpha   90.00
_cell.angle_beta   90.00
_cell.angle_gamma   90.00
#
_symmetry.space_group_name_H-M   'P 1'
#
loop_
_entity.id
_entity.type
_entity.pdbx_description
1 polymer ?
#
loop_
_entity_poly.entity_id
_entity_poly.type
_entity_poly.pdbx_seq_one_letter_code
_entity_poly.pdbx_strand_id
1 'polypeptide(L)'
;MDLVRQVPDSVPVLIAGGGPVGLATAVELAHHGVRCLVVEPRETVSWLRPRAKTTSARSMELLRRWGLAETVRSRAPLAVSWSDEAVFVTGLLGREITRIGGCFGLDLVGSDLAAEPGQQVPQPLVEEVLREAVGDALLTGWQVAGLQEDSDGVTVRITSGDQEREVRAQYVVGCDGPRSVTRAAIGSRYEGRQDARPNFNIVFRAPGLAERMPHGPAVHYWVLNPAQPGMLGRLDLKDTWWCIAQGVRAEDADPVRLVRNLAGEDIEVEVLATDPWTARMLLADRYASDRVFLAGDAAHQNPPYGGHGFNTGIGDAVNIGWKLAAVLLGWAPAGLLRTYESERRPIAADTIEAAASNMATLAPELADPALMGAEEEFEKVRPAVAEAVLRTKDSEFHSLDLVLGYTYAGSSIVSSGAGERLPHRWLAPGESLYDRLGPGFSLVGDQRSPGAAVVVAEARELGVPLRVVDLPGEPPALVRPDQHVAWRGGDPSGALRMALGHGR
;
A
#
# COMPACT_ATOMS: atom_id res chain seq x y z
N MET A 1 -16.61 7.57 32.91
CA MET A 1 -15.75 6.51 33.52
C MET A 1 -15.08 5.79 32.37
N ASP A 2 -13.89 6.26 32.03
CA ASP A 2 -13.10 5.64 30.98
C ASP A 2 -12.73 4.22 31.44
N LEU A 3 -13.26 3.22 30.73
CA LEU A 3 -12.79 1.87 30.83
C LEU A 3 -11.32 1.87 30.35
N VAL A 4 -10.38 2.04 31.28
CA VAL A 4 -8.96 1.81 30.99
C VAL A 4 -8.87 0.38 30.48
N ARG A 5 -8.68 0.23 29.17
CA ARG A 5 -8.45 -1.10 28.56
C ARG A 5 -7.25 -1.72 29.26
N GLN A 6 -7.45 -2.85 29.89
CA GLN A 6 -6.39 -3.55 30.61
C GLN A 6 -5.40 -4.09 29.59
N VAL A 7 -4.14 -3.66 29.67
CA VAL A 7 -3.04 -4.20 28.86
C VAL A 7 -2.89 -5.67 29.22
N PRO A 8 -2.94 -6.61 28.25
CA PRO A 8 -2.77 -8.04 28.53
C PRO A 8 -1.29 -8.34 28.85
N ASP A 9 -1.06 -9.30 29.75
CA ASP A 9 0.30 -9.75 30.09
C ASP A 9 0.97 -10.50 28.93
N SER A 10 0.16 -11.18 28.08
CA SER A 10 0.68 -11.92 26.93
C SER A 10 -0.29 -11.97 25.75
N VAL A 11 0.27 -12.05 24.53
CA VAL A 11 -0.47 -12.19 23.27
C VAL A 11 0.29 -13.09 22.29
N PRO A 12 -0.41 -13.76 21.36
CA PRO A 12 0.24 -14.49 20.27
C PRO A 12 1.10 -13.57 19.39
N VAL A 13 0.53 -12.42 18.96
CA VAL A 13 1.22 -11.44 18.11
C VAL A 13 1.02 -10.04 18.67
N LEU A 14 2.12 -9.30 18.84
CA LEU A 14 2.08 -7.86 19.09
C LEU A 14 2.49 -7.12 17.83
N ILE A 15 1.70 -6.10 17.46
CA ILE A 15 1.97 -5.23 16.31
C ILE A 15 2.37 -3.86 16.85
N ALA A 16 3.57 -3.43 16.55
CA ALA A 16 4.08 -2.13 16.93
C ALA A 16 3.70 -1.10 15.85
N GLY A 17 2.77 -0.21 16.17
CA GLY A 17 2.24 0.82 15.28
C GLY A 17 0.90 0.48 14.66
N GLY A 18 -0.10 1.35 14.88
CA GLY A 18 -1.46 1.27 14.33
C GLY A 18 -1.66 2.22 13.13
N GLY A 19 -0.65 2.36 12.29
CA GLY A 19 -0.80 2.93 10.95
C GLY A 19 -1.46 1.93 10.00
N PRO A 20 -1.67 2.27 8.72
CA PRO A 20 -2.42 1.43 7.78
C PRO A 20 -1.86 0.01 7.63
N VAL A 21 -0.53 -0.15 7.68
CA VAL A 21 0.14 -1.46 7.55
C VAL A 21 -0.06 -2.32 8.80
N GLY A 22 0.09 -1.73 9.99
CA GLY A 22 -0.14 -2.46 11.24
C GLY A 22 -1.60 -2.86 11.44
N LEU A 23 -2.53 -1.97 11.09
CA LEU A 23 -3.96 -2.27 11.11
C LEU A 23 -4.31 -3.38 10.10
N ALA A 24 -3.76 -3.33 8.88
CA ALA A 24 -3.93 -4.38 7.88
C ALA A 24 -3.36 -5.73 8.35
N THR A 25 -2.21 -5.72 9.04
CA THR A 25 -1.65 -6.93 9.66
C THR A 25 -2.60 -7.51 10.70
N ALA A 26 -3.21 -6.67 11.52
CA ALA A 26 -4.19 -7.10 12.53
C ALA A 26 -5.47 -7.68 11.88
N VAL A 27 -5.98 -7.03 10.84
CA VAL A 27 -7.13 -7.52 10.07
C VAL A 27 -6.82 -8.85 9.41
N GLU A 28 -5.63 -9.01 8.84
CA GLU A 28 -5.18 -10.28 8.23
C GLU A 28 -5.10 -11.40 9.27
N LEU A 29 -4.49 -11.15 10.43
CA LEU A 29 -4.46 -12.13 11.52
C LEU A 29 -5.86 -12.52 12.00
N ALA A 30 -6.75 -11.53 12.16
CA ALA A 30 -8.16 -11.76 12.54
C ALA A 30 -8.91 -12.55 11.46
N HIS A 31 -8.65 -12.33 10.18
CA HIS A 31 -9.21 -13.10 9.06
C HIS A 31 -8.87 -14.58 9.16
N HIS A 32 -7.72 -14.91 9.74
CA HIS A 32 -7.30 -16.29 10.03
C HIS A 32 -7.66 -16.78 11.45
N GLY A 33 -8.37 -15.98 12.25
CA GLY A 33 -8.75 -16.34 13.62
C GLY A 33 -7.62 -16.23 14.65
N VAL A 34 -6.54 -15.51 14.36
CA VAL A 34 -5.43 -15.28 15.28
C VAL A 34 -5.60 -13.94 16.00
N ARG A 35 -5.53 -13.99 17.35
CA ARG A 35 -5.59 -12.77 18.17
C ARG A 35 -4.27 -12.02 18.15
N CYS A 36 -4.33 -10.69 18.18
CA CYS A 36 -3.17 -9.82 18.30
C CYS A 36 -3.45 -8.62 19.20
N LEU A 37 -2.41 -7.85 19.50
CA LEU A 37 -2.49 -6.54 20.13
C LEU A 37 -1.77 -5.53 19.25
N VAL A 38 -2.47 -4.48 18.82
CA VAL A 38 -1.87 -3.35 18.10
C VAL A 38 -1.59 -2.22 19.10
N VAL A 39 -0.35 -1.77 19.20
CA VAL A 39 0.07 -0.67 20.07
C VAL A 39 0.29 0.58 19.23
N GLU A 40 -0.52 1.64 19.45
CA GLU A 40 -0.52 2.86 18.66
C GLU A 40 -0.50 4.11 19.58
N PRO A 41 0.47 5.01 19.43
CA PRO A 41 0.53 6.22 20.27
C PRO A 41 -0.57 7.23 19.98
N ARG A 42 -1.14 7.27 18.76
CA ARG A 42 -2.19 8.23 18.39
C ARG A 42 -3.56 7.73 18.84
N GLU A 43 -4.27 8.56 19.60
CA GLU A 43 -5.65 8.29 20.00
C GLU A 43 -6.60 8.28 18.78
N THR A 44 -6.41 9.23 17.88
CA THR A 44 -7.25 9.42 16.69
C THR A 44 -6.44 9.45 15.40
N VAL A 45 -7.11 9.28 14.28
CA VAL A 45 -6.54 9.44 12.95
C VAL A 45 -6.42 10.93 12.62
N SER A 46 -5.31 11.35 12.00
CA SER A 46 -5.11 12.73 11.59
C SER A 46 -5.49 12.95 10.13
N TRP A 47 -6.52 13.73 9.87
CA TRP A 47 -6.93 14.18 8.54
C TRP A 47 -6.09 15.33 7.98
N LEU A 48 -5.28 15.96 8.82
CA LEU A 48 -4.41 17.07 8.44
C LEU A 48 -3.14 16.61 7.71
N ARG A 49 -2.90 15.31 7.61
CA ARG A 49 -1.75 14.71 6.91
C ARG A 49 -2.20 13.55 6.01
N PRO A 50 -2.99 13.81 4.95
CA PRO A 50 -3.46 12.78 4.03
C PRO A 50 -2.30 12.34 3.11
N ARG A 51 -1.41 11.47 3.58
CA ARG A 51 -0.19 11.08 2.88
C ARG A 51 -0.49 10.38 1.56
N ALA A 52 -1.07 9.18 1.58
CA ALA A 52 -1.56 8.51 0.39
C ALA A 52 -2.96 9.02 0.04
N LYS A 53 -3.23 9.16 -1.26
CA LYS A 53 -4.53 9.60 -1.80
C LYS A 53 -5.14 8.56 -2.73
N THR A 54 -4.42 7.46 -2.98
CA THR A 54 -4.87 6.40 -3.89
C THR A 54 -4.57 5.04 -3.28
N THR A 55 -5.60 4.20 -3.16
CA THR A 55 -5.49 2.79 -2.83
C THR A 55 -5.47 2.01 -4.14
N SER A 56 -4.42 1.23 -4.39
CA SER A 56 -4.25 0.50 -5.65
C SER A 56 -5.29 -0.61 -5.83
N ALA A 57 -5.48 -1.06 -7.07
CA ALA A 57 -6.35 -2.20 -7.38
C ALA A 57 -6.01 -3.43 -6.52
N ARG A 58 -4.72 -3.74 -6.33
CA ARG A 58 -4.30 -4.86 -5.47
C ARG A 58 -4.71 -4.68 -4.02
N SER A 59 -4.52 -3.49 -3.45
CA SER A 59 -4.94 -3.21 -2.08
C SER A 59 -6.46 -3.27 -1.93
N MET A 60 -7.22 -2.83 -2.94
CA MET A 60 -8.68 -2.96 -2.96
C MET A 60 -9.13 -4.43 -3.05
N GLU A 61 -8.44 -5.29 -3.81
CA GLU A 61 -8.70 -6.74 -3.81
C GLU A 61 -8.50 -7.37 -2.41
N LEU A 62 -7.46 -6.93 -1.68
CA LEU A 62 -7.20 -7.41 -0.33
C LEU A 62 -8.26 -6.89 0.67
N LEU A 63 -8.69 -5.63 0.52
CA LEU A 63 -9.82 -5.08 1.26
C LEU A 63 -11.12 -5.83 0.95
N ARG A 64 -11.37 -6.22 -0.32
CA ARG A 64 -12.51 -7.08 -0.72
C ARG A 64 -12.45 -8.43 0.01
N ARG A 65 -11.30 -9.07 0.03
CA ARG A 65 -11.07 -10.34 0.75
C ARG A 65 -11.42 -10.23 2.24
N TRP A 66 -11.18 -9.08 2.87
CA TRP A 66 -11.55 -8.81 4.26
C TRP A 66 -13.00 -8.30 4.43
N GLY A 67 -13.75 -8.11 3.33
CA GLY A 67 -15.11 -7.57 3.37
C GLY A 67 -15.17 -6.06 3.60
N LEU A 68 -14.08 -5.33 3.39
CA LEU A 68 -13.94 -3.91 3.68
C LEU A 68 -13.97 -2.99 2.45
N ALA A 69 -13.84 -3.53 1.23
CA ALA A 69 -13.75 -2.72 0.01
C ALA A 69 -14.96 -1.82 -0.18
N GLU A 70 -16.18 -2.34 -0.01
CA GLU A 70 -17.41 -1.56 -0.15
C GLU A 70 -17.51 -0.46 0.92
N THR A 71 -17.07 -0.72 2.14
CA THR A 71 -17.03 0.28 3.21
C THR A 71 -16.09 1.44 2.86
N VAL A 72 -14.92 1.15 2.30
CA VAL A 72 -13.98 2.18 1.82
C VAL A 72 -14.58 2.97 0.68
N ARG A 73 -15.20 2.29 -0.32
CA ARG A 73 -15.83 2.94 -1.48
C ARG A 73 -16.99 3.85 -1.10
N SER A 74 -17.91 3.35 -0.30
CA SER A 74 -19.11 4.11 0.09
C SER A 74 -18.79 5.33 0.96
N ARG A 75 -17.66 5.30 1.69
CA ARG A 75 -17.18 6.43 2.50
C ARG A 75 -16.20 7.34 1.75
N ALA A 76 -15.65 6.90 0.61
CA ALA A 76 -14.69 7.70 -0.15
C ALA A 76 -15.33 9.00 -0.64
N PRO A 77 -14.71 10.16 -0.40
CA PRO A 77 -15.25 11.45 -0.82
C PRO A 77 -15.36 11.58 -2.34
N LEU A 78 -14.51 10.87 -3.08
CA LEU A 78 -14.44 10.86 -4.54
C LEU A 78 -14.80 9.46 -5.03
N ALA A 79 -15.91 9.35 -5.78
CA ALA A 79 -16.31 8.08 -6.38
C ALA A 79 -15.28 7.61 -7.42
N VAL A 80 -15.19 6.29 -7.67
CA VAL A 80 -14.30 5.75 -8.72
C VAL A 80 -14.59 6.38 -10.08
N SER A 81 -15.86 6.61 -10.40
CA SER A 81 -16.29 7.26 -11.64
C SER A 81 -16.06 8.77 -11.70
N TRP A 82 -15.47 9.37 -10.64
CA TRP A 82 -15.25 10.81 -10.60
C TRP A 82 -14.18 11.27 -11.60
N SER A 83 -13.05 10.61 -11.65
CA SER A 83 -12.00 10.78 -12.65
C SER A 83 -10.94 9.68 -12.56
N ASP A 84 -10.36 9.34 -13.68
CA ASP A 84 -9.17 8.50 -13.84
C ASP A 84 -8.03 9.23 -14.56
N GLU A 85 -8.12 10.58 -14.66
CA GLU A 85 -7.18 11.41 -15.42
C GLU A 85 -6.19 12.15 -14.54
N ALA A 86 -4.96 12.29 -15.02
CA ALA A 86 -3.96 13.26 -14.57
C ALA A 86 -3.84 14.37 -15.60
N VAL A 87 -3.99 15.62 -15.19
CA VAL A 87 -3.97 16.80 -16.10
C VAL A 87 -2.73 17.62 -15.84
N PHE A 88 -2.01 17.98 -16.90
CA PHE A 88 -0.81 18.79 -16.87
C PHE A 88 -1.12 20.20 -17.34
N VAL A 89 -0.80 21.20 -16.50
CA VAL A 89 -1.25 22.58 -16.63
C VAL A 89 -0.12 23.58 -16.35
N THR A 90 -0.27 24.81 -16.81
CA THR A 90 0.63 25.93 -16.46
C THR A 90 0.35 26.51 -15.07
N GLY A 91 -0.83 26.28 -14.55
CA GLY A 91 -1.39 26.60 -13.23
C GLY A 91 -2.77 25.98 -13.17
N LEU A 92 -3.33 25.75 -11.98
CA LEU A 92 -4.64 25.08 -11.84
C LEU A 92 -5.76 25.81 -12.59
N LEU A 93 -5.70 27.15 -12.66
CA LEU A 93 -6.61 28.01 -13.42
C LEU A 93 -6.01 28.45 -14.77
N GLY A 94 -4.82 27.93 -15.12
CA GLY A 94 -4.09 28.27 -16.32
C GLY A 94 -4.48 27.43 -17.54
N ARG A 95 -3.52 27.30 -18.48
CA ARG A 95 -3.73 26.55 -19.72
C ARG A 95 -3.43 25.07 -19.54
N GLU A 96 -4.21 24.22 -20.19
CA GLU A 96 -3.93 22.79 -20.27
C GLU A 96 -2.83 22.51 -21.30
N ILE A 97 -1.89 21.66 -20.91
CA ILE A 97 -0.79 21.21 -21.77
C ILE A 97 -1.17 19.86 -22.39
N THR A 98 -1.51 18.89 -21.54
CA THR A 98 -1.95 17.55 -21.93
C THR A 98 -2.58 16.83 -20.76
N ARG A 99 -3.12 15.63 -21.00
CA ARG A 99 -3.63 14.72 -19.96
C ARG A 99 -3.28 13.27 -20.23
N ILE A 100 -3.28 12.45 -19.18
CA ILE A 100 -3.12 11.00 -19.20
C ILE A 100 -4.36 10.41 -18.54
N GLY A 101 -5.08 9.53 -19.24
CA GLY A 101 -6.23 8.77 -18.72
C GLY A 101 -5.82 7.39 -18.21
N GLY A 102 -6.74 6.65 -17.58
CA GLY A 102 -6.51 5.30 -17.06
C GLY A 102 -5.54 5.24 -15.88
N CYS A 103 -5.39 6.34 -15.14
CA CYS A 103 -4.39 6.46 -14.08
C CYS A 103 -4.68 5.51 -12.90
N PHE A 104 -3.61 4.86 -12.39
CA PHE A 104 -3.61 4.08 -11.14
C PHE A 104 -4.60 2.90 -11.12
N GLY A 105 -5.06 2.43 -12.31
CA GLY A 105 -6.05 1.38 -12.42
C GLY A 105 -7.44 1.77 -11.90
N LEU A 106 -7.78 3.05 -11.94
CA LEU A 106 -9.12 3.55 -11.59
C LEU A 106 -10.16 3.20 -12.65
N ASP A 107 -9.71 2.96 -13.88
CA ASP A 107 -10.51 2.55 -15.05
C ASP A 107 -10.84 1.05 -15.07
N LEU A 108 -10.35 0.24 -14.14
CA LEU A 108 -10.51 -1.23 -14.11
C LEU A 108 -11.90 -1.70 -13.65
N VAL A 109 -12.91 -0.84 -13.67
CA VAL A 109 -14.28 -1.23 -13.29
C VAL A 109 -14.79 -2.34 -14.24
N GLY A 110 -15.06 -3.53 -13.68
CA GLY A 110 -15.55 -4.68 -14.46
C GLY A 110 -14.52 -5.34 -15.38
N SER A 111 -13.24 -4.95 -15.28
CA SER A 111 -12.14 -5.54 -16.04
C SER A 111 -11.84 -6.97 -15.57
N ASP A 112 -11.36 -7.82 -16.48
CA ASP A 112 -10.84 -9.16 -16.15
C ASP A 112 -9.43 -9.12 -15.53
N LEU A 113 -8.79 -7.95 -15.48
CA LEU A 113 -7.45 -7.81 -14.90
C LEU A 113 -7.46 -7.83 -13.37
N ALA A 114 -8.52 -7.30 -12.75
CA ALA A 114 -8.62 -7.19 -11.29
C ALA A 114 -10.06 -7.33 -10.79
N ALA A 115 -10.23 -7.88 -9.59
CA ALA A 115 -11.53 -7.98 -8.92
C ALA A 115 -12.07 -6.61 -8.46
N GLU A 116 -11.17 -5.64 -8.31
CA GLU A 116 -11.46 -4.28 -7.85
C GLU A 116 -10.63 -3.26 -8.64
N PRO A 117 -11.20 -2.16 -9.10
CA PRO A 117 -10.42 -1.02 -9.56
C PRO A 117 -9.70 -0.36 -8.39
N GLY A 118 -8.72 0.48 -8.67
CA GLY A 118 -8.16 1.40 -7.67
C GLY A 118 -9.24 2.31 -7.07
N GLN A 119 -8.90 2.99 -5.98
CA GLN A 119 -9.79 3.97 -5.35
C GLN A 119 -9.03 5.22 -4.97
N GLN A 120 -9.47 6.37 -5.44
CA GLN A 120 -9.00 7.65 -4.93
C GLN A 120 -9.65 7.90 -3.57
N VAL A 121 -8.84 7.82 -2.53
CA VAL A 121 -9.29 7.94 -1.14
C VAL A 121 -8.15 8.42 -0.25
N PRO A 122 -8.38 9.43 0.63
CA PRO A 122 -7.38 9.83 1.60
C PRO A 122 -7.04 8.70 2.58
N GLN A 123 -5.75 8.48 2.84
CA GLN A 123 -5.25 7.45 3.77
C GLN A 123 -5.96 7.47 5.14
N PRO A 124 -6.28 8.63 5.76
CA PRO A 124 -6.99 8.66 7.04
C PRO A 124 -8.31 7.88 7.03
N LEU A 125 -9.07 7.93 5.94
CA LEU A 125 -10.32 7.18 5.84
C LEU A 125 -10.06 5.67 5.82
N VAL A 126 -9.05 5.22 5.11
CA VAL A 126 -8.65 3.80 5.12
C VAL A 126 -8.20 3.37 6.53
N GLU A 127 -7.45 4.22 7.23
CA GLU A 127 -7.05 3.97 8.62
C GLU A 127 -8.27 3.87 9.55
N GLU A 128 -9.28 4.72 9.39
CA GLU A 128 -10.53 4.66 10.18
C GLU A 128 -11.29 3.35 9.95
N VAL A 129 -11.47 2.95 8.69
CA VAL A 129 -12.14 1.67 8.35
C VAL A 129 -11.39 0.48 8.94
N LEU A 130 -10.06 0.48 8.83
CA LEU A 130 -9.23 -0.58 9.40
C LEU A 130 -9.26 -0.57 10.94
N ARG A 131 -9.25 0.60 11.60
CA ARG A 131 -9.39 0.72 13.07
C ARG A 131 -10.72 0.16 13.57
N GLU A 132 -11.82 0.46 12.86
CA GLU A 132 -13.13 -0.11 13.16
C GLU A 132 -13.12 -1.64 13.04
N ALA A 133 -12.49 -2.20 12.01
CA ALA A 133 -12.38 -3.63 11.80
C ALA A 133 -11.51 -4.34 12.86
N VAL A 134 -10.44 -3.68 13.31
CA VAL A 134 -9.54 -4.19 14.37
C VAL A 134 -10.20 -4.15 15.75
N GLY A 135 -11.01 -3.14 16.01
CA GLY A 135 -11.80 -3.04 17.23
C GLY A 135 -10.97 -3.09 18.52
N ASP A 136 -11.30 -4.03 19.40
CA ASP A 136 -10.68 -4.15 20.72
C ASP A 136 -9.20 -4.58 20.73
N ALA A 137 -8.69 -5.08 19.63
CA ALA A 137 -7.27 -5.41 19.52
C ALA A 137 -6.36 -4.16 19.37
N LEU A 138 -6.94 -2.96 19.15
CA LEU A 138 -6.21 -1.69 19.04
C LEU A 138 -6.10 -1.00 20.41
N LEU A 139 -4.88 -0.89 20.93
CA LEU A 139 -4.53 -0.15 22.14
C LEU A 139 -3.94 1.21 21.73
N THR A 140 -4.72 2.27 21.86
CA THR A 140 -4.31 3.66 21.57
C THR A 140 -3.67 4.34 22.79
N GLY A 141 -2.92 5.43 22.57
CA GLY A 141 -2.22 6.18 23.63
C GLY A 141 -0.97 5.49 24.16
N TRP A 142 -0.58 4.36 23.61
CA TRP A 142 0.60 3.59 23.98
C TRP A 142 1.58 3.47 22.82
N GLN A 143 2.88 3.47 23.13
CA GLN A 143 3.95 3.27 22.16
C GLN A 143 4.89 2.15 22.59
N VAL A 144 5.45 1.42 21.63
CA VAL A 144 6.53 0.48 21.89
C VAL A 144 7.81 1.27 22.16
N ALA A 145 8.38 1.07 23.35
CA ALA A 145 9.59 1.75 23.79
C ALA A 145 10.85 0.88 23.67
N GLY A 146 10.69 -0.42 23.56
CA GLY A 146 11.77 -1.39 23.38
C GLY A 146 11.26 -2.81 23.35
N LEU A 147 12.11 -3.73 22.90
CA LEU A 147 11.79 -5.15 22.89
C LEU A 147 13.07 -5.99 23.08
N GLN A 148 12.90 -7.16 23.64
CA GLN A 148 13.95 -8.15 23.81
C GLN A 148 13.44 -9.53 23.39
N GLU A 149 14.12 -10.12 22.42
CA GLU A 149 13.82 -11.45 21.90
C GLU A 149 14.63 -12.52 22.64
N ASP A 150 13.99 -13.67 22.89
CA ASP A 150 14.64 -14.89 23.41
C ASP A 150 14.12 -16.13 22.69
N SER A 151 14.53 -17.32 23.12
CA SER A 151 14.14 -18.60 22.49
C SER A 151 12.62 -18.84 22.45
N ASP A 152 11.87 -18.29 23.41
CA ASP A 152 10.47 -18.64 23.66
C ASP A 152 9.50 -17.54 23.22
N GLY A 153 10.00 -16.32 22.96
CA GLY A 153 9.17 -15.20 22.55
C GLY A 153 9.89 -13.85 22.57
N VAL A 154 9.11 -12.79 22.69
CA VAL A 154 9.59 -11.41 22.72
C VAL A 154 8.94 -10.70 23.90
N THR A 155 9.74 -10.12 24.79
CA THR A 155 9.26 -9.20 25.82
C THR A 155 9.24 -7.79 25.23
N VAL A 156 8.06 -7.17 25.18
CA VAL A 156 7.85 -5.85 24.59
C VAL A 156 7.50 -4.87 25.69
N ARG A 157 8.30 -3.83 25.84
CA ARG A 157 8.06 -2.72 26.74
C ARG A 157 7.26 -1.63 26.02
N ILE A 158 6.11 -1.29 26.58
CA ILE A 158 5.20 -0.26 26.08
C ILE A 158 5.04 0.85 27.12
N THR A 159 4.88 2.10 26.64
CA THR A 159 4.74 3.28 27.51
C THR A 159 3.58 4.16 27.10
N SER A 160 2.93 4.81 28.08
CA SER A 160 1.90 5.83 27.92
C SER A 160 2.04 6.88 29.01
N GLY A 161 2.53 8.08 28.66
CA GLY A 161 2.94 9.08 29.66
C GLY A 161 3.98 8.49 30.61
N ASP A 162 3.70 8.55 31.93
CA ASP A 162 4.56 7.99 32.98
C ASP A 162 4.30 6.50 33.26
N GLN A 163 3.39 5.88 32.54
CA GLN A 163 3.09 4.46 32.70
C GLN A 163 3.98 3.61 31.83
N GLU A 164 4.45 2.51 32.39
CA GLU A 164 5.21 1.48 31.67
C GLU A 164 4.60 0.10 31.95
N ARG A 165 4.56 -0.76 30.93
CA ARG A 165 4.11 -2.16 31.00
C ARG A 165 4.99 -3.04 30.12
N GLU A 166 5.09 -4.30 30.48
CA GLU A 166 5.68 -5.34 29.64
C GLU A 166 4.59 -6.28 29.14
N VAL A 167 4.65 -6.62 27.87
CA VAL A 167 3.77 -7.59 27.21
C VAL A 167 4.62 -8.68 26.61
N ARG A 168 4.32 -9.93 26.94
CA ARG A 168 4.97 -11.08 26.32
C ARG A 168 4.26 -11.45 25.02
N ALA A 169 4.99 -11.53 23.90
CA ALA A 169 4.48 -11.95 22.60
C ALA A 169 5.23 -13.17 22.09
N GLN A 170 4.55 -14.07 21.35
CA GLN A 170 5.26 -15.13 20.63
C GLN A 170 5.98 -14.57 19.40
N TYR A 171 5.35 -13.58 18.73
CA TYR A 171 5.91 -12.87 17.59
C TYR A 171 5.58 -11.37 17.67
N VAL A 172 6.44 -10.54 17.06
CA VAL A 172 6.22 -9.09 16.92
C VAL A 172 6.29 -8.70 15.46
N VAL A 173 5.36 -7.84 15.01
CA VAL A 173 5.42 -7.19 13.70
C VAL A 173 5.64 -5.70 13.89
N GLY A 174 6.79 -5.20 13.47
CA GLY A 174 7.16 -3.79 13.52
C GLY A 174 6.57 -3.02 12.32
N CYS A 175 5.49 -2.28 12.59
CA CYS A 175 4.84 -1.34 11.68
C CYS A 175 4.98 0.10 12.20
N ASP A 176 6.02 0.38 12.98
CA ASP A 176 6.26 1.59 13.77
C ASP A 176 6.94 2.71 12.95
N GLY A 177 6.88 2.59 11.64
CA GLY A 177 7.19 3.66 10.71
C GLY A 177 8.70 3.93 10.54
N PRO A 178 9.04 5.10 9.94
CA PRO A 178 10.42 5.37 9.50
C PRO A 178 11.45 5.44 10.64
N ARG A 179 11.01 5.76 11.86
CA ARG A 179 11.86 5.84 13.06
C ARG A 179 11.75 4.60 13.94
N SER A 180 11.53 3.44 13.33
CA SER A 180 11.23 2.17 13.95
C SER A 180 12.18 1.79 15.08
N VAL A 181 11.62 1.63 16.28
CA VAL A 181 12.26 1.02 17.44
C VAL A 181 12.47 -0.48 17.20
N THR A 182 11.49 -1.11 16.53
CA THR A 182 11.51 -2.54 16.19
C THR A 182 12.67 -2.87 15.26
N ARG A 183 12.89 -2.04 14.19
CA ARG A 183 14.04 -2.21 13.29
C ARG A 183 15.37 -2.09 14.04
N ALA A 184 15.49 -1.10 14.92
CA ALA A 184 16.70 -0.91 15.72
C ALA A 184 16.97 -2.11 16.65
N ALA A 185 15.92 -2.67 17.25
CA ALA A 185 16.02 -3.79 18.19
C ALA A 185 16.55 -5.08 17.54
N ILE A 186 16.19 -5.36 16.27
CA ILE A 186 16.75 -6.51 15.53
C ILE A 186 18.12 -6.20 14.90
N GLY A 187 18.69 -5.01 15.16
CA GLY A 187 19.98 -4.59 14.61
C GLY A 187 19.95 -4.29 13.10
N SER A 188 18.76 -4.11 12.51
CA SER A 188 18.61 -3.78 11.09
C SER A 188 18.76 -2.28 10.86
N ARG A 189 19.30 -1.92 9.70
CA ARG A 189 19.56 -0.54 9.27
C ARG A 189 18.99 -0.32 7.88
N TYR A 190 18.67 0.94 7.59
CA TYR A 190 18.38 1.34 6.22
C TYR A 190 19.65 1.46 5.39
N GLU A 191 19.58 0.92 4.20
CA GLU A 191 20.47 1.18 3.07
C GLU A 191 19.75 2.04 2.04
N GLY A 192 20.51 2.85 1.28
CA GLY A 192 19.94 3.66 0.21
C GLY A 192 20.29 5.13 0.34
N ARG A 193 19.43 6.01 -0.18
CA ARG A 193 19.69 7.44 -0.28
C ARG A 193 18.45 8.28 0.04
N GLN A 194 18.70 9.54 0.39
CA GLN A 194 17.70 10.59 0.48
C GLN A 194 17.94 11.60 -0.63
N ASP A 195 16.89 12.10 -1.25
CA ASP A 195 16.97 13.19 -2.22
C ASP A 195 17.34 14.50 -1.51
N ALA A 196 18.05 15.38 -2.23
CA ALA A 196 18.36 16.72 -1.74
C ALA A 196 17.22 17.71 -1.95
N ARG A 197 16.26 17.40 -2.87
CA ARG A 197 15.16 18.28 -3.23
C ARG A 197 14.11 18.33 -2.13
N PRO A 198 13.89 19.49 -1.49
CA PRO A 198 12.83 19.64 -0.50
C PRO A 198 11.46 19.73 -1.20
N ASN A 199 10.42 19.31 -0.48
CA ASN A 199 9.03 19.43 -0.89
C ASN A 199 8.21 19.95 0.28
N PHE A 200 7.16 20.71 -0.02
CA PHE A 200 6.30 21.31 0.98
C PHE A 200 4.84 20.98 0.69
N ASN A 201 4.26 20.08 1.49
CA ASN A 201 2.85 19.73 1.39
C ASN A 201 2.00 20.75 2.13
N ILE A 202 0.86 21.09 1.52
CA ILE A 202 -0.14 21.97 2.11
C ILE A 202 -1.51 21.31 1.95
N VAL A 203 -2.27 21.26 3.02
CA VAL A 203 -3.71 20.99 3.01
C VAL A 203 -4.41 22.33 3.23
N PHE A 204 -5.33 22.67 2.36
CA PHE A 204 -5.98 23.98 2.38
C PHE A 204 -7.44 23.90 1.95
N ARG A 205 -8.19 24.93 2.34
CA ARG A 205 -9.56 25.16 1.86
C ARG A 205 -9.54 26.37 0.92
N ALA A 206 -10.24 26.21 -0.22
CA ALA A 206 -10.40 27.29 -1.21
C ALA A 206 -11.82 27.26 -1.77
N PRO A 207 -12.75 28.06 -1.15
CA PRO A 207 -14.14 28.11 -1.59
C PRO A 207 -14.26 28.57 -3.06
N GLY A 208 -15.11 27.88 -3.81
CA GLY A 208 -15.39 28.21 -5.22
C GLY A 208 -14.25 27.95 -6.20
N LEU A 209 -13.13 27.34 -5.78
CA LEU A 209 -12.02 27.05 -6.67
C LEU A 209 -12.38 26.01 -7.75
N ALA A 210 -13.18 25.00 -7.37
CA ALA A 210 -13.57 23.93 -8.28
C ALA A 210 -14.44 24.44 -9.44
N GLU A 211 -15.32 25.39 -9.20
CA GLU A 211 -16.21 25.99 -10.19
C GLU A 211 -15.47 26.88 -11.21
N ARG A 212 -14.29 27.35 -10.84
CA ARG A 212 -13.44 28.19 -11.69
C ARG A 212 -12.50 27.40 -12.60
N MET A 213 -12.33 26.09 -12.32
CA MET A 213 -11.37 25.27 -13.08
C MET A 213 -11.85 24.99 -14.51
N PRO A 214 -11.04 25.28 -15.54
CA PRO A 214 -11.40 25.02 -16.92
C PRO A 214 -11.20 23.55 -17.36
N HIS A 215 -10.46 22.73 -16.57
CA HIS A 215 -9.96 21.41 -17.00
C HIS A 215 -10.87 20.25 -16.65
N GLY A 216 -11.91 20.45 -15.84
CA GLY A 216 -12.75 19.37 -15.31
C GLY A 216 -12.07 18.55 -14.20
N PRO A 217 -12.71 17.43 -13.77
CA PRO A 217 -12.18 16.58 -12.72
C PRO A 217 -10.87 15.89 -13.10
N ALA A 218 -9.91 15.82 -12.19
CA ALA A 218 -8.70 15.03 -12.33
C ALA A 218 -8.23 14.47 -11.00
N VAL A 219 -7.59 13.30 -11.03
CA VAL A 219 -6.95 12.68 -9.87
C VAL A 219 -5.82 13.57 -9.37
N HIS A 220 -5.01 14.06 -10.32
CA HIS A 220 -3.91 15.01 -10.08
C HIS A 220 -3.90 16.11 -11.15
N TYR A 221 -3.59 17.33 -10.71
CA TYR A 221 -3.23 18.46 -11.58
C TYR A 221 -1.73 18.73 -11.38
N TRP A 222 -0.96 18.53 -12.43
CA TRP A 222 0.50 18.77 -12.44
C TRP A 222 0.81 20.15 -13.01
N VAL A 223 1.39 21.01 -12.19
CA VAL A 223 1.76 22.37 -12.59
C VAL A 223 3.18 22.37 -13.12
N LEU A 224 3.33 22.61 -14.42
CA LEU A 224 4.61 22.71 -15.13
C LEU A 224 5.03 24.20 -15.25
N ASN A 225 4.98 24.91 -14.13
CA ASN A 225 5.48 26.28 -14.04
C ASN A 225 6.94 26.27 -13.58
N PRO A 226 7.91 26.74 -14.40
CA PRO A 226 9.33 26.72 -14.02
C PRO A 226 9.64 27.49 -12.73
N ALA A 227 8.88 28.55 -12.43
CA ALA A 227 9.07 29.36 -11.22
C ALA A 227 8.56 28.63 -9.95
N GLN A 228 7.49 27.83 -10.07
CA GLN A 228 6.90 27.06 -8.97
C GLN A 228 6.27 25.76 -9.51
N PRO A 229 7.06 24.71 -9.72
CA PRO A 229 6.51 23.42 -10.08
C PRO A 229 5.84 22.76 -8.89
N GLY A 230 4.82 21.93 -9.17
CA GLY A 230 4.12 21.21 -8.13
C GLY A 230 2.95 20.40 -8.63
N MET A 231 2.15 19.92 -7.70
CA MET A 231 0.93 19.18 -8.00
C MET A 231 -0.16 19.51 -6.99
N LEU A 232 -1.40 19.40 -7.44
CA LEU A 232 -2.59 19.61 -6.61
C LEU A 232 -3.60 18.48 -6.85
N GLY A 233 -4.53 18.35 -5.92
CA GLY A 233 -5.68 17.46 -6.07
C GLY A 233 -6.73 17.73 -4.99
N ARG A 234 -7.89 17.15 -5.19
CA ARG A 234 -9.01 17.28 -4.23
C ARG A 234 -8.91 16.22 -3.14
N LEU A 235 -9.33 16.58 -1.93
CA LEU A 235 -9.56 15.63 -0.84
C LEU A 235 -11.04 15.30 -0.69
N ASP A 236 -11.92 16.22 -1.10
CA ASP A 236 -13.37 16.05 -1.09
C ASP A 236 -14.04 16.81 -2.26
N LEU A 237 -15.35 16.66 -2.43
CA LEU A 237 -16.13 17.40 -3.42
C LEU A 237 -16.62 18.77 -2.92
N LYS A 238 -16.16 19.18 -1.72
CA LYS A 238 -16.38 20.52 -1.16
C LYS A 238 -15.22 21.42 -1.57
N ASP A 239 -14.53 22.00 -0.59
CA ASP A 239 -13.51 22.98 -0.84
C ASP A 239 -12.12 22.56 -0.36
N THR A 240 -11.94 21.29 0.07
CA THR A 240 -10.68 20.82 0.65
C THR A 240 -9.75 20.24 -0.42
N TRP A 241 -8.55 20.79 -0.45
CA TRP A 241 -7.51 20.49 -1.43
C TRP A 241 -6.20 20.13 -0.74
N TRP A 242 -5.36 19.44 -1.47
CA TRP A 242 -3.96 19.26 -1.13
C TRP A 242 -3.08 19.79 -2.26
N CYS A 243 -1.89 20.25 -1.93
CA CYS A 243 -0.86 20.50 -2.92
C CYS A 243 0.52 20.11 -2.40
N ILE A 244 1.45 19.93 -3.33
CA ILE A 244 2.88 19.74 -3.09
C ILE A 244 3.62 20.81 -3.90
N ALA A 245 4.24 21.76 -3.21
CA ALA A 245 5.16 22.70 -3.80
C ALA A 245 6.57 22.06 -3.81
N GLN A 246 7.14 21.88 -5.00
CA GLN A 246 8.45 21.24 -5.17
C GLN A 246 9.59 22.27 -5.07
N GLY A 247 10.73 21.85 -4.50
CA GLY A 247 11.92 22.69 -4.37
C GLY A 247 11.83 23.73 -3.25
N VAL A 248 10.87 23.63 -2.34
CA VAL A 248 10.60 24.62 -1.28
C VAL A 248 11.05 24.10 0.08
N ARG A 249 11.91 24.85 0.76
CA ARG A 249 12.34 24.57 2.14
C ARG A 249 11.32 25.13 3.14
N ALA A 250 11.25 24.51 4.31
CA ALA A 250 10.30 24.92 5.35
C ALA A 250 10.50 26.36 5.82
N GLU A 251 11.76 26.80 5.93
CA GLU A 251 12.13 28.14 6.36
C GLU A 251 11.78 29.24 5.33
N ASP A 252 11.67 28.89 4.05
CA ASP A 252 11.38 29.82 2.96
C ASP A 252 9.89 29.81 2.54
N ALA A 253 9.08 28.93 3.16
CA ALA A 253 7.73 28.66 2.73
C ALA A 253 6.74 29.72 3.23
N ASP A 254 6.01 30.31 2.30
CA ASP A 254 4.74 31.01 2.53
C ASP A 254 3.62 30.16 1.94
N PRO A 255 2.86 29.40 2.76
CA PRO A 255 1.88 28.45 2.26
C PRO A 255 0.79 29.08 1.38
N VAL A 256 0.32 30.27 1.72
CA VAL A 256 -0.73 30.97 0.95
C VAL A 256 -0.20 31.37 -0.41
N ARG A 257 1.01 31.96 -0.47
CA ARG A 257 1.66 32.34 -1.71
C ARG A 257 1.95 31.13 -2.59
N LEU A 258 2.40 30.01 -2.00
CA LEU A 258 2.67 28.79 -2.74
C LEU A 258 1.40 28.23 -3.39
N VAL A 259 0.28 28.20 -2.67
CA VAL A 259 -1.02 27.76 -3.23
C VAL A 259 -1.44 28.68 -4.37
N ARG A 260 -1.34 30.01 -4.22
CA ARG A 260 -1.67 30.97 -5.27
C ARG A 260 -0.79 30.83 -6.50
N ASN A 261 0.50 30.59 -6.30
CA ASN A 261 1.43 30.35 -7.43
C ASN A 261 1.05 29.08 -8.20
N LEU A 262 0.67 28.00 -7.49
CA LEU A 262 0.21 26.75 -8.12
C LEU A 262 -1.19 26.90 -8.74
N ALA A 263 -2.05 27.74 -8.18
CA ALA A 263 -3.32 28.09 -8.80
C ALA A 263 -3.14 28.91 -10.10
N GLY A 264 -2.10 29.75 -10.16
CA GLY A 264 -1.84 30.67 -11.25
C GLY A 264 -2.61 31.99 -11.12
N GLU A 265 -3.34 32.19 -10.03
CA GLU A 265 -4.15 33.37 -9.75
C GLU A 265 -4.23 33.65 -8.24
N ASP A 266 -4.63 34.88 -7.89
CA ASP A 266 -4.94 35.24 -6.51
C ASP A 266 -6.31 34.67 -6.12
N ILE A 267 -6.30 33.69 -5.22
CA ILE A 267 -7.49 33.00 -4.70
C ILE A 267 -7.57 33.11 -3.19
N GLU A 268 -8.77 32.94 -2.64
CA GLU A 268 -8.97 32.82 -1.19
C GLU A 268 -8.42 31.47 -0.72
N VAL A 269 -7.57 31.47 0.32
CA VAL A 269 -6.90 30.28 0.83
C VAL A 269 -6.93 30.28 2.35
N GLU A 270 -7.51 29.25 2.93
CA GLU A 270 -7.37 28.88 4.35
C GLU A 270 -6.43 27.71 4.48
N VAL A 271 -5.23 27.89 5.02
CA VAL A 271 -4.27 26.82 5.27
C VAL A 271 -4.70 26.01 6.47
N LEU A 272 -4.92 24.70 6.26
CA LEU A 272 -5.33 23.77 7.33
C LEU A 272 -4.12 23.05 7.95
N ALA A 273 -3.13 22.68 7.14
CA ALA A 273 -1.92 22.01 7.61
C ALA A 273 -0.78 22.15 6.61
N THR A 274 0.44 22.00 7.12
CA THR A 274 1.68 21.93 6.32
C THR A 274 2.54 20.75 6.77
N ASP A 275 3.30 20.14 5.84
CA ASP A 275 4.20 19.03 6.11
C ASP A 275 5.42 19.09 5.18
N PRO A 276 6.56 19.66 5.62
CA PRO A 276 7.81 19.64 4.85
C PRO A 276 8.41 18.25 4.83
N TRP A 277 8.94 17.81 3.68
CA TRP A 277 9.57 16.50 3.53
C TRP A 277 10.59 16.46 2.39
N THR A 278 11.40 15.41 2.41
CA THR A 278 12.30 15.04 1.30
C THR A 278 12.06 13.58 0.94
N ALA A 279 12.21 13.27 -0.35
CA ALA A 279 12.04 11.91 -0.84
C ALA A 279 13.14 10.99 -0.28
N ARG A 280 12.78 9.78 0.11
CA ARG A 280 13.67 8.78 0.63
C ARG A 280 13.53 7.50 -0.19
N MET A 281 14.66 6.90 -0.51
CA MET A 281 14.81 5.63 -1.20
C MET A 281 15.61 4.72 -0.27
N LEU A 282 14.93 4.16 0.72
CA LEU A 282 15.56 3.43 1.81
C LEU A 282 14.96 2.03 1.94
N LEU A 283 15.82 1.03 2.03
CA LEU A 283 15.47 -0.37 2.22
C LEU A 283 16.21 -0.91 3.44
N ALA A 284 15.52 -1.60 4.34
CA ALA A 284 16.16 -2.28 5.45
C ALA A 284 17.05 -3.42 4.93
N ASP A 285 18.27 -3.54 5.48
CA ASP A 285 19.22 -4.59 5.15
C ASP A 285 18.71 -5.98 5.56
N ARG A 286 17.82 -6.02 6.56
CA ARG A 286 17.16 -7.21 7.07
C ARG A 286 15.73 -6.90 7.49
N TYR A 287 14.78 -7.79 7.14
CA TYR A 287 13.36 -7.64 7.46
C TYR A 287 12.91 -8.42 8.69
N ALA A 288 13.73 -9.34 9.18
CA ALA A 288 13.32 -10.20 10.28
C ALA A 288 14.50 -10.67 11.15
N SER A 289 14.21 -11.01 12.40
CA SER A 289 14.92 -11.97 13.24
C SER A 289 14.12 -13.28 13.32
N ASP A 290 14.33 -14.10 14.34
CA ASP A 290 13.56 -15.35 14.46
C ASP A 290 12.09 -15.11 14.80
N ARG A 291 11.77 -14.03 15.57
CA ARG A 291 10.40 -13.74 16.06
C ARG A 291 9.91 -12.32 15.82
N VAL A 292 10.73 -11.46 15.24
CA VAL A 292 10.40 -10.06 15.01
C VAL A 292 10.50 -9.76 13.51
N PHE A 293 9.45 -9.18 12.92
CA PHE A 293 9.33 -8.90 11.49
C PHE A 293 9.04 -7.43 11.26
N LEU A 294 9.60 -6.83 10.22
CA LEU A 294 9.37 -5.44 9.83
C LEU A 294 8.42 -5.39 8.63
N ALA A 295 7.50 -4.42 8.63
CA ALA A 295 6.58 -4.20 7.51
C ALA A 295 6.35 -2.70 7.26
N GLY A 296 6.07 -2.34 6.01
CA GLY A 296 5.84 -0.97 5.57
C GLY A 296 7.02 -0.03 5.84
N ASP A 297 6.76 1.21 6.27
CA ASP A 297 7.80 2.22 6.49
C ASP A 297 8.87 1.81 7.54
N ALA A 298 8.66 0.79 8.34
CA ALA A 298 9.70 0.23 9.19
C ALA A 298 10.74 -0.56 8.39
N ALA A 299 10.34 -1.16 7.26
CA ALA A 299 11.16 -1.98 6.38
C ALA A 299 11.66 -1.22 5.13
N HIS A 300 10.84 -0.34 4.54
CA HIS A 300 11.19 0.36 3.30
C HIS A 300 10.52 1.73 3.20
N GLN A 301 11.20 2.68 2.58
CA GLN A 301 10.67 4.02 2.26
C GLN A 301 10.94 4.32 0.79
N ASN A 302 9.91 4.68 0.06
CA ASN A 302 10.01 5.08 -1.34
C ASN A 302 9.46 6.49 -1.57
N PRO A 303 9.90 7.18 -2.64
CA PRO A 303 9.30 8.43 -3.07
C PRO A 303 7.79 8.25 -3.31
N PRO A 304 6.96 9.30 -3.14
CA PRO A 304 5.50 9.18 -3.28
C PRO A 304 5.01 9.04 -4.73
N TYR A 305 5.91 9.10 -5.71
CA TYR A 305 5.58 9.03 -7.13
C TYR A 305 5.05 7.64 -7.51
N GLY A 306 3.84 7.59 -8.08
CA GLY A 306 3.10 6.37 -8.38
C GLY A 306 2.23 5.84 -7.21
N GLY A 307 2.31 6.44 -6.00
CA GLY A 307 1.42 6.08 -4.88
C GLY A 307 1.69 4.70 -4.27
N HIS A 308 2.91 4.15 -4.38
CA HIS A 308 3.19 2.75 -4.08
C HIS A 308 3.43 2.43 -2.60
N GLY A 309 3.98 3.35 -1.78
CA GLY A 309 4.52 3.01 -0.45
C GLY A 309 3.53 2.34 0.50
N PHE A 310 2.38 2.96 0.71
CA PHE A 310 1.28 2.41 1.49
C PHE A 310 0.81 1.06 0.95
N ASN A 311 0.62 0.97 -0.38
CA ASN A 311 0.10 -0.22 -1.05
C ASN A 311 1.08 -1.41 -0.96
N THR A 312 2.39 -1.17 -1.07
CA THR A 312 3.43 -2.20 -0.87
C THR A 312 3.40 -2.74 0.56
N GLY A 313 3.24 -1.85 1.54
CA GLY A 313 3.12 -2.22 2.95
C GLY A 313 1.87 -3.06 3.26
N ILE A 314 0.73 -2.86 2.57
CA ILE A 314 -0.43 -3.75 2.67
C ILE A 314 -0.07 -5.17 2.18
N GLY A 315 0.71 -5.28 1.10
CA GLY A 315 1.24 -6.56 0.64
C GLY A 315 2.15 -7.26 1.67
N ASP A 316 2.98 -6.48 2.41
CA ASP A 316 3.78 -7.02 3.51
C ASP A 316 2.89 -7.58 4.62
N ALA A 317 1.87 -6.80 5.03
CA ALA A 317 0.92 -7.18 6.07
C ALA A 317 0.22 -8.51 5.77
N VAL A 318 -0.24 -8.71 4.54
CA VAL A 318 -0.88 -9.95 4.12
C VAL A 318 0.12 -11.10 4.10
N ASN A 319 1.33 -10.90 3.53
CA ASN A 319 2.33 -11.96 3.42
C ASN A 319 2.79 -12.48 4.78
N ILE A 320 3.12 -11.58 5.73
CA ILE A 320 3.53 -12.01 7.08
C ILE A 320 2.33 -12.50 7.90
N GLY A 321 1.15 -11.90 7.75
CA GLY A 321 -0.05 -12.22 8.53
C GLY A 321 -0.50 -13.67 8.34
N TRP A 322 -0.65 -14.13 7.07
CA TRP A 322 -1.04 -15.52 6.83
C TRP A 322 0.02 -16.53 7.28
N LYS A 323 1.32 -16.20 7.14
CA LYS A 323 2.42 -17.07 7.56
C LYS A 323 2.47 -17.22 9.08
N LEU A 324 2.31 -16.13 9.82
CA LEU A 324 2.18 -16.16 11.27
C LEU A 324 0.97 -16.96 11.71
N ALA A 325 -0.18 -16.79 11.05
CA ALA A 325 -1.38 -17.54 11.33
C ALA A 325 -1.16 -19.05 11.10
N ALA A 326 -0.52 -19.42 9.98
CA ALA A 326 -0.20 -20.80 9.66
C ALA A 326 0.62 -21.50 10.76
N VAL A 327 1.64 -20.80 11.24
CA VAL A 327 2.54 -21.33 12.30
C VAL A 327 1.83 -21.38 13.65
N LEU A 328 1.11 -20.31 14.02
CA LEU A 328 0.40 -20.24 15.32
C LEU A 328 -0.76 -21.21 15.44
N LEU A 329 -1.43 -21.50 14.33
CA LEU A 329 -2.51 -22.49 14.26
C LEU A 329 -1.99 -23.93 14.07
N GLY A 330 -0.69 -24.11 13.91
CA GLY A 330 -0.02 -25.42 13.91
C GLY A 330 -0.08 -26.20 12.61
N TRP A 331 -0.52 -25.57 11.47
CA TRP A 331 -0.55 -26.25 10.18
C TRP A 331 0.63 -25.95 9.27
N ALA A 332 1.59 -25.13 9.74
CA ALA A 332 2.89 -24.92 9.08
C ALA A 332 4.04 -24.86 10.10
N PRO A 333 5.25 -25.32 9.72
CA PRO A 333 6.43 -25.20 10.59
C PRO A 333 6.93 -23.74 10.66
N ALA A 334 7.60 -23.37 11.74
CA ALA A 334 8.17 -22.04 11.94
C ALA A 334 9.14 -21.62 10.81
N GLY A 335 9.75 -22.58 10.10
CA GLY A 335 10.60 -22.33 8.94
C GLY A 335 9.91 -21.56 7.81
N LEU A 336 8.58 -21.62 7.71
CA LEU A 336 7.77 -20.85 6.76
C LEU A 336 8.03 -19.34 6.90
N LEU A 337 8.23 -18.85 8.11
CA LEU A 337 8.42 -17.40 8.39
C LEU A 337 9.69 -16.84 7.76
N ARG A 338 10.71 -17.65 7.53
CA ARG A 338 11.96 -17.23 6.88
C ARG A 338 11.77 -16.81 5.43
N THR A 339 10.69 -17.23 4.80
CA THR A 339 10.35 -16.86 3.42
C THR A 339 9.78 -15.44 3.30
N TYR A 340 9.42 -14.79 4.40
CA TYR A 340 8.88 -13.43 4.39
C TYR A 340 9.85 -12.42 3.78
N GLU A 341 11.08 -12.37 4.30
CA GLU A 341 12.11 -11.46 3.82
C GLU A 341 12.48 -11.73 2.36
N SER A 342 12.70 -12.99 2.00
CA SER A 342 13.08 -13.36 0.63
C SER A 342 11.99 -13.09 -0.41
N GLU A 343 10.72 -13.01 0.00
CA GLU A 343 9.60 -12.65 -0.86
C GLU A 343 9.34 -11.14 -0.91
N ARG A 344 9.38 -10.45 0.24
CA ARG A 344 8.91 -9.05 0.30
C ARG A 344 9.99 -8.00 0.08
N ARG A 345 11.23 -8.29 0.51
CA ARG A 345 12.33 -7.34 0.33
C ARG A 345 12.65 -7.04 -1.16
N PRO A 346 12.67 -8.03 -2.09
CA PRO A 346 12.82 -7.73 -3.51
C PRO A 346 11.70 -6.86 -4.07
N ILE A 347 10.43 -7.14 -3.73
CA ILE A 347 9.28 -6.33 -4.18
C ILE A 347 9.40 -4.87 -3.71
N ALA A 348 9.85 -4.65 -2.48
CA ALA A 348 10.10 -3.29 -1.98
C ALA A 348 11.27 -2.62 -2.73
N ALA A 349 12.33 -3.37 -3.09
CA ALA A 349 13.44 -2.85 -3.88
C ALA A 349 12.97 -2.38 -5.28
N ASP A 350 12.21 -3.22 -5.98
CA ASP A 350 11.64 -2.91 -7.30
C ASP A 350 10.71 -1.68 -7.22
N THR A 351 9.90 -1.59 -6.15
CA THR A 351 9.02 -0.45 -5.91
C THR A 351 9.80 0.84 -5.68
N ILE A 352 10.89 0.78 -4.90
CA ILE A 352 11.77 1.93 -4.66
C ILE A 352 12.41 2.40 -5.98
N GLU A 353 12.89 1.46 -6.79
CA GLU A 353 13.52 1.76 -8.08
C GLU A 353 12.54 2.40 -9.05
N ALA A 354 11.34 1.85 -9.20
CA ALA A 354 10.28 2.41 -10.04
C ALA A 354 9.89 3.82 -9.59
N ALA A 355 9.64 4.03 -8.29
CA ALA A 355 9.29 5.34 -7.76
C ALA A 355 10.45 6.36 -7.88
N ALA A 356 11.70 5.93 -7.74
CA ALA A 356 12.88 6.77 -7.96
C ALA A 356 13.05 7.14 -9.44
N SER A 357 12.78 6.20 -10.34
CA SER A 357 12.78 6.45 -11.80
C SER A 357 11.72 7.48 -12.17
N ASN A 358 10.47 7.32 -11.68
CA ASN A 358 9.38 8.27 -11.89
C ASN A 358 9.71 9.67 -11.37
N MET A 359 10.45 9.78 -10.24
CA MET A 359 10.91 11.03 -9.70
C MET A 359 12.00 11.69 -10.57
N ALA A 360 12.89 10.87 -11.14
CA ALA A 360 14.03 11.35 -11.92
C ALA A 360 13.67 11.79 -13.35
N THR A 361 12.51 11.41 -13.86
CA THR A 361 12.05 11.72 -15.22
C THR A 361 11.57 13.17 -15.36
N LEU A 362 12.52 14.11 -15.27
CA LEU A 362 12.31 15.53 -15.59
C LEU A 362 12.99 15.80 -16.93
N ALA A 363 12.24 15.64 -18.02
CA ALA A 363 12.71 16.07 -19.33
C ALA A 363 12.89 17.60 -19.34
N PRO A 364 13.95 18.13 -19.96
CA PRO A 364 14.19 19.58 -20.00
C PRO A 364 12.99 20.37 -20.54
N GLU A 365 12.24 19.79 -21.46
CA GLU A 365 11.06 20.38 -22.09
C GLU A 365 9.95 20.71 -21.09
N LEU A 366 9.86 19.96 -19.98
CA LEU A 366 8.84 20.18 -18.93
C LEU A 366 9.04 21.50 -18.17
N ALA A 367 10.20 22.11 -18.29
CA ALA A 367 10.54 23.38 -17.64
C ALA A 367 10.69 24.54 -18.65
N ASP A 368 10.11 24.43 -19.85
CA ASP A 368 10.21 25.47 -20.89
C ASP A 368 9.53 26.78 -20.43
N PRO A 369 10.26 27.90 -20.32
CA PRO A 369 9.69 29.18 -19.91
C PRO A 369 8.59 29.70 -20.85
N ALA A 370 8.58 29.30 -22.12
CA ALA A 370 7.57 29.71 -23.10
C ALA A 370 6.17 29.15 -22.76
N LEU A 371 6.07 28.13 -21.91
CA LEU A 371 4.78 27.68 -21.33
C LEU A 371 4.03 28.81 -20.61
N MET A 372 4.76 29.77 -20.05
CA MET A 372 4.22 30.94 -19.33
C MET A 372 4.08 32.18 -20.21
N GLY A 373 4.52 32.11 -21.49
CA GLY A 373 4.47 33.18 -22.45
C GLY A 373 3.07 33.49 -23.01
N ALA A 374 3.02 34.34 -24.04
CA ALA A 374 1.80 34.64 -24.78
C ALA A 374 1.25 33.39 -25.49
N GLU A 375 -0.01 33.41 -25.93
CA GLU A 375 -0.67 32.28 -26.54
C GLU A 375 0.11 31.66 -27.72
N GLU A 376 0.68 32.50 -28.58
CA GLU A 376 1.49 32.03 -29.71
C GLU A 376 2.76 31.29 -29.27
N GLU A 377 3.42 31.74 -28.21
CA GLU A 377 4.63 31.12 -27.65
C GLU A 377 4.27 29.78 -26.98
N PHE A 378 3.17 29.74 -26.22
CA PHE A 378 2.65 28.55 -25.59
C PHE A 378 2.30 27.48 -26.64
N GLU A 379 1.48 27.80 -27.63
CA GLU A 379 1.05 26.85 -28.68
C GLU A 379 2.23 26.32 -29.50
N LYS A 380 3.32 27.09 -29.62
CA LYS A 380 4.54 26.65 -30.30
C LYS A 380 5.27 25.56 -29.53
N VAL A 381 5.32 25.61 -28.20
CA VAL A 381 6.08 24.65 -27.36
C VAL A 381 5.20 23.53 -26.81
N ARG A 382 3.89 23.74 -26.63
CA ARG A 382 2.93 22.81 -26.05
C ARG A 382 3.01 21.38 -26.63
N PRO A 383 3.08 21.16 -27.97
CA PRO A 383 3.14 19.81 -28.51
C PRO A 383 4.37 19.02 -28.07
N ALA A 384 5.55 19.66 -28.05
CA ALA A 384 6.78 19.02 -27.60
C ALA A 384 6.76 18.70 -26.09
N VAL A 385 6.20 19.60 -25.29
CA VAL A 385 6.03 19.37 -23.84
C VAL A 385 5.02 18.26 -23.59
N ALA A 386 3.90 18.22 -24.31
CA ALA A 386 2.90 17.17 -24.23
C ALA A 386 3.50 15.79 -24.55
N GLU A 387 4.29 15.68 -25.63
CA GLU A 387 5.00 14.45 -25.99
C GLU A 387 6.00 14.05 -24.89
N ALA A 388 6.76 15.01 -24.34
CA ALA A 388 7.68 14.75 -23.25
C ALA A 388 6.97 14.24 -21.98
N VAL A 389 5.81 14.79 -21.62
CA VAL A 389 4.96 14.30 -20.52
C VAL A 389 4.57 12.86 -20.77
N LEU A 390 3.96 12.54 -21.91
CA LEU A 390 3.51 11.19 -22.24
C LEU A 390 4.68 10.19 -22.19
N ARG A 391 5.83 10.56 -22.74
CA ARG A 391 7.02 9.70 -22.74
C ARG A 391 7.60 9.45 -21.35
N THR A 392 7.57 10.46 -20.46
CA THR A 392 8.31 10.41 -19.18
C THR A 392 7.44 10.12 -17.98
N LYS A 393 6.11 10.32 -18.08
CA LYS A 393 5.18 10.18 -16.97
C LYS A 393 4.24 8.97 -17.08
N ASP A 394 4.20 8.31 -18.23
CA ASP A 394 3.34 7.17 -18.47
C ASP A 394 3.50 6.07 -17.41
N SER A 395 4.73 5.66 -17.12
CA SER A 395 5.03 4.61 -16.12
C SER A 395 4.62 4.96 -14.69
N GLU A 396 4.48 6.25 -14.36
CA GLU A 396 4.00 6.68 -13.04
C GLU A 396 2.51 6.37 -12.86
N PHE A 397 1.73 6.54 -13.92
CA PHE A 397 0.27 6.40 -13.90
C PHE A 397 -0.20 5.01 -14.35
N HIS A 398 0.55 4.35 -15.23
CA HIS A 398 0.27 3.02 -15.77
C HIS A 398 1.25 1.97 -15.23
N SER A 399 1.19 1.72 -13.92
CA SER A 399 2.11 0.82 -13.20
C SER A 399 1.45 -0.50 -12.77
N LEU A 400 0.50 -1.02 -13.56
CA LEU A 400 -0.23 -2.26 -13.23
C LEU A 400 0.69 -3.47 -13.11
N ASP A 401 1.77 -3.55 -13.89
CA ASP A 401 2.76 -4.62 -13.79
C ASP A 401 3.43 -4.63 -12.42
N LEU A 402 3.70 -3.46 -11.84
CA LEU A 402 4.25 -3.35 -10.49
C LEU A 402 3.20 -3.67 -9.42
N VAL A 403 1.92 -3.31 -9.66
CA VAL A 403 0.83 -3.43 -8.67
C VAL A 403 0.21 -4.82 -8.66
N LEU A 404 -0.06 -5.40 -9.84
CA LEU A 404 -0.75 -6.68 -10.02
C LEU A 404 0.18 -7.79 -10.53
N GLY A 405 1.29 -7.45 -11.17
CA GLY A 405 2.18 -8.37 -11.87
C GLY A 405 3.40 -8.81 -11.06
N TYR A 406 3.62 -8.32 -9.84
CA TYR A 406 4.74 -8.81 -9.03
C TYR A 406 4.57 -10.31 -8.70
N THR A 407 5.69 -11.01 -8.59
CA THR A 407 5.73 -12.47 -8.44
C THR A 407 6.65 -12.90 -7.31
N TYR A 408 6.35 -14.04 -6.72
CA TYR A 408 7.24 -14.75 -5.79
C TYR A 408 8.02 -15.89 -6.48
N ALA A 409 8.20 -15.79 -7.78
CA ALA A 409 9.04 -16.74 -8.49
C ALA A 409 10.45 -16.80 -7.86
N GLY A 410 10.95 -18.01 -7.59
CA GLY A 410 12.21 -18.20 -6.86
C GLY A 410 12.07 -18.33 -5.34
N SER A 411 10.89 -18.10 -4.75
CA SER A 411 10.64 -18.46 -3.36
C SER A 411 10.70 -19.98 -3.17
N SER A 412 11.31 -20.42 -2.06
CA SER A 412 11.43 -21.86 -1.74
C SER A 412 10.09 -22.57 -1.51
N ILE A 413 9.01 -21.82 -1.33
CA ILE A 413 7.64 -22.32 -1.15
C ILE A 413 6.78 -22.19 -2.42
N VAL A 414 7.42 -22.00 -3.55
CA VAL A 414 6.77 -21.85 -4.86
C VAL A 414 7.45 -22.78 -5.86
N SER A 415 6.67 -23.52 -6.66
CA SER A 415 7.19 -24.39 -7.71
C SER A 415 7.72 -23.58 -8.89
N SER A 416 8.64 -24.18 -9.65
CA SER A 416 9.14 -23.58 -10.90
C SER A 416 7.96 -23.27 -11.84
N GLY A 417 7.93 -22.04 -12.38
CA GLY A 417 6.88 -21.57 -13.28
C GLY A 417 5.60 -21.10 -12.60
N ALA A 418 5.62 -20.95 -11.26
CA ALA A 418 4.54 -20.34 -10.46
C ALA A 418 5.07 -19.14 -9.68
N GLY A 419 4.25 -18.55 -8.82
CA GLY A 419 4.58 -17.40 -7.96
C GLY A 419 3.84 -16.13 -8.33
N GLU A 420 3.18 -16.12 -9.48
CA GLU A 420 2.34 -15.02 -9.90
C GLU A 420 1.06 -14.91 -9.05
N ARG A 421 0.48 -13.72 -9.00
CA ARG A 421 -0.89 -13.54 -8.52
C ARG A 421 -1.83 -14.43 -9.36
N LEU A 422 -2.74 -15.16 -8.73
CA LEU A 422 -3.75 -15.93 -9.47
C LEU A 422 -4.48 -14.98 -10.45
N PRO A 423 -4.50 -15.26 -11.75
CA PRO A 423 -5.24 -14.42 -12.69
C PRO A 423 -6.71 -14.29 -12.25
N HIS A 424 -7.18 -13.05 -12.23
CA HIS A 424 -8.57 -12.76 -11.90
C HIS A 424 -9.49 -13.15 -13.07
N ARG A 425 -10.72 -13.50 -12.74
CA ARG A 425 -11.85 -13.58 -13.68
C ARG A 425 -13.17 -13.47 -12.93
N TRP A 426 -14.18 -13.04 -13.61
CA TRP A 426 -15.56 -13.06 -13.15
C TRP A 426 -16.17 -14.43 -13.39
N LEU A 427 -16.78 -15.03 -12.36
CA LEU A 427 -17.52 -16.29 -12.46
C LEU A 427 -18.99 -16.01 -12.79
N ALA A 428 -19.50 -14.88 -12.34
CA ALA A 428 -20.81 -14.31 -12.64
C ALA A 428 -20.74 -12.78 -12.44
N PRO A 429 -21.73 -12.01 -12.88
CA PRO A 429 -21.77 -10.57 -12.61
C PRO A 429 -21.60 -10.25 -11.13
N GLY A 430 -20.51 -9.54 -10.79
CA GLY A 430 -20.15 -9.17 -9.42
C GLY A 430 -19.52 -10.28 -8.56
N GLU A 431 -19.43 -11.51 -9.06
CA GLU A 431 -18.79 -12.65 -8.36
C GLU A 431 -17.41 -12.92 -8.93
N SER A 432 -16.38 -12.56 -8.19
CA SER A 432 -14.99 -12.82 -8.53
C SER A 432 -14.57 -14.25 -8.17
N LEU A 433 -13.64 -14.83 -8.94
CA LEU A 433 -12.95 -16.07 -8.55
C LEU A 433 -12.34 -15.96 -7.14
N TYR A 434 -11.88 -14.76 -6.75
CA TYR A 434 -11.29 -14.53 -5.42
C TYR A 434 -12.30 -14.68 -4.28
N ASP A 435 -13.60 -14.47 -4.52
CA ASP A 435 -14.66 -14.65 -3.53
C ASP A 435 -14.88 -16.14 -3.18
N ARG A 436 -14.40 -17.05 -4.06
CA ARG A 436 -14.48 -18.50 -3.83
C ARG A 436 -13.27 -19.06 -3.10
N LEU A 437 -12.18 -18.29 -2.98
CA LEU A 437 -10.99 -18.73 -2.26
C LEU A 437 -11.27 -18.79 -0.74
N GLY A 438 -10.59 -19.71 -0.06
CA GLY A 438 -10.66 -19.81 1.41
C GLY A 438 -9.62 -18.94 2.11
N PRO A 439 -9.73 -18.80 3.45
CA PRO A 439 -8.69 -18.15 4.22
C PRO A 439 -7.37 -18.93 4.25
N GLY A 440 -7.41 -20.27 4.13
CA GLY A 440 -6.22 -21.13 3.96
C GLY A 440 -5.79 -21.24 2.50
N PHE A 441 -5.16 -22.35 2.17
CA PHE A 441 -4.86 -22.66 0.78
C PHE A 441 -6.15 -22.93 -0.02
N SER A 442 -6.09 -22.71 -1.33
CA SER A 442 -7.17 -23.06 -2.25
C SER A 442 -6.63 -23.91 -3.40
N LEU A 443 -7.33 -24.97 -3.74
CA LEU A 443 -7.08 -25.76 -4.94
C LEU A 443 -8.11 -25.37 -5.99
N VAL A 444 -7.65 -24.68 -7.04
CA VAL A 444 -8.48 -24.14 -8.12
C VAL A 444 -8.23 -24.95 -9.39
N GLY A 445 -9.28 -25.41 -10.07
CA GLY A 445 -9.18 -26.17 -11.32
C GLY A 445 -10.08 -27.41 -11.35
N ASP A 446 -9.93 -28.28 -12.35
CA ASP A 446 -10.73 -29.49 -12.51
C ASP A 446 -10.41 -30.52 -11.42
N GLN A 447 -11.38 -30.74 -10.55
CA GLN A 447 -11.26 -31.65 -9.41
C GLN A 447 -11.21 -33.13 -9.80
N ARG A 448 -11.56 -33.46 -11.04
CA ARG A 448 -11.46 -34.84 -11.57
C ARG A 448 -10.04 -35.17 -12.01
N SER A 449 -9.13 -34.19 -12.05
CA SER A 449 -7.73 -34.43 -12.39
C SER A 449 -7.03 -35.26 -11.30
N PRO A 450 -6.16 -36.22 -11.69
CA PRO A 450 -5.39 -37.00 -10.71
C PRO A 450 -4.56 -36.13 -9.77
N GLY A 451 -4.04 -35.01 -10.25
CA GLY A 451 -3.26 -34.06 -9.45
C GLY A 451 -4.08 -33.39 -8.34
N ALA A 452 -5.35 -33.08 -8.57
CA ALA A 452 -6.23 -32.52 -7.54
C ALA A 452 -6.41 -33.48 -6.37
N ALA A 453 -6.64 -34.77 -6.66
CA ALA A 453 -6.83 -35.78 -5.62
C ALA A 453 -5.59 -35.92 -4.70
N VAL A 454 -4.39 -35.82 -5.27
CA VAL A 454 -3.12 -35.89 -4.51
C VAL A 454 -3.02 -34.71 -3.53
N VAL A 455 -3.23 -33.48 -3.99
CA VAL A 455 -3.15 -32.28 -3.15
C VAL A 455 -4.20 -32.31 -2.03
N VAL A 456 -5.43 -32.77 -2.33
CA VAL A 456 -6.50 -32.91 -1.32
C VAL A 456 -6.13 -33.95 -0.26
N ALA A 457 -5.53 -35.08 -0.67
CA ALA A 457 -5.08 -36.11 0.26
C ALA A 457 -3.96 -35.58 1.17
N GLU A 458 -2.97 -34.88 0.61
CA GLU A 458 -1.88 -34.27 1.34
C GLU A 458 -2.38 -33.22 2.35
N ALA A 459 -3.35 -32.39 1.97
CA ALA A 459 -3.95 -31.41 2.88
C ALA A 459 -4.64 -32.05 4.08
N ARG A 460 -5.32 -33.16 3.88
CA ARG A 460 -5.96 -33.93 4.96
C ARG A 460 -4.92 -34.54 5.90
N GLU A 461 -3.86 -35.13 5.34
CA GLU A 461 -2.77 -35.74 6.10
C GLU A 461 -2.08 -34.71 7.00
N LEU A 462 -1.83 -33.50 6.46
CA LEU A 462 -1.12 -32.42 7.15
C LEU A 462 -2.03 -31.56 8.04
N GLY A 463 -3.36 -31.75 8.01
CA GLY A 463 -4.30 -30.91 8.73
C GLY A 463 -4.36 -29.47 8.23
N VAL A 464 -4.02 -29.22 6.96
CA VAL A 464 -3.98 -27.89 6.35
C VAL A 464 -5.36 -27.47 5.86
N PRO A 465 -5.85 -26.27 6.21
CA PRO A 465 -7.09 -25.74 5.67
C PRO A 465 -7.00 -25.57 4.14
N LEU A 466 -7.77 -26.37 3.40
CA LEU A 466 -7.82 -26.34 1.94
C LEU A 466 -9.24 -26.10 1.45
N ARG A 467 -9.45 -25.02 0.71
CA ARG A 467 -10.68 -24.76 -0.05
C ARG A 467 -10.55 -25.33 -1.46
N VAL A 468 -11.56 -26.05 -1.91
CA VAL A 468 -11.61 -26.59 -3.28
C VAL A 468 -12.55 -25.71 -4.12
N VAL A 469 -12.06 -25.22 -5.25
CA VAL A 469 -12.80 -24.42 -6.22
C VAL A 469 -12.78 -25.19 -7.55
N ASP A 470 -13.91 -25.86 -7.86
CA ASP A 470 -14.02 -26.67 -9.07
C ASP A 470 -14.21 -25.80 -10.31
N LEU A 471 -13.31 -25.94 -11.27
CA LEU A 471 -13.32 -25.28 -12.57
C LEU A 471 -13.09 -26.34 -13.65
N PRO A 472 -14.16 -26.99 -14.13
CA PRO A 472 -14.06 -28.10 -15.06
C PRO A 472 -13.25 -27.79 -16.31
N GLY A 473 -12.30 -28.68 -16.64
CA GLY A 473 -11.42 -28.55 -17.81
C GLY A 473 -10.18 -27.69 -17.60
N GLU A 474 -10.03 -27.07 -16.42
CA GLU A 474 -8.83 -26.27 -16.12
C GLU A 474 -7.75 -27.07 -15.36
N PRO A 475 -6.47 -26.88 -15.69
CA PRO A 475 -5.38 -27.47 -14.92
C PRO A 475 -5.44 -27.05 -13.46
N PRO A 476 -5.23 -27.95 -12.49
CA PRO A 476 -5.26 -27.61 -11.09
C PRO A 476 -4.09 -26.71 -10.71
N ALA A 477 -4.37 -25.73 -9.85
CA ALA A 477 -3.40 -24.84 -9.25
C ALA A 477 -3.61 -24.77 -7.73
N LEU A 478 -2.52 -24.84 -6.97
CA LEU A 478 -2.52 -24.59 -5.53
C LEU A 478 -2.26 -23.11 -5.29
N VAL A 479 -3.21 -22.45 -4.69
CA VAL A 479 -3.20 -21.00 -4.43
C VAL A 479 -2.98 -20.76 -2.95
N ARG A 480 -2.05 -19.91 -2.60
CA ARG A 480 -1.70 -19.48 -1.24
C ARG A 480 -2.80 -18.57 -0.66
N PRO A 481 -2.82 -18.40 0.68
CA PRO A 481 -3.75 -17.46 1.32
C PRO A 481 -3.65 -16.01 0.81
N ASP A 482 -2.47 -15.56 0.34
CA ASP A 482 -2.24 -14.25 -0.25
C ASP A 482 -2.57 -14.16 -1.76
N GLN A 483 -3.30 -15.16 -2.28
CA GLN A 483 -3.79 -15.24 -3.67
C GLN A 483 -2.67 -15.40 -4.73
N HIS A 484 -1.47 -15.83 -4.33
CA HIS A 484 -0.41 -16.21 -5.26
C HIS A 484 -0.40 -17.71 -5.50
N VAL A 485 -0.03 -18.12 -6.70
CA VAL A 485 0.04 -19.53 -7.09
C VAL A 485 1.31 -20.14 -6.50
N ALA A 486 1.16 -21.15 -5.63
CA ALA A 486 2.30 -21.90 -5.10
C ALA A 486 2.73 -23.02 -6.04
N TRP A 487 1.75 -23.65 -6.73
CA TRP A 487 2.02 -24.73 -7.67
C TRP A 487 0.99 -24.74 -8.80
N ARG A 488 1.45 -25.03 -10.00
CA ARG A 488 0.61 -25.21 -11.19
C ARG A 488 1.22 -26.25 -12.10
N GLY A 489 0.49 -27.34 -12.38
CA GLY A 489 0.95 -28.39 -13.29
C GLY A 489 2.15 -29.20 -12.77
N GLY A 490 2.60 -30.17 -13.55
CA GLY A 490 3.67 -31.08 -13.15
C GLY A 490 3.27 -32.06 -12.06
N ASP A 491 4.26 -32.62 -11.34
CA ASP A 491 4.04 -33.55 -10.24
C ASP A 491 3.40 -32.83 -9.05
N PRO A 492 2.20 -33.23 -8.60
CA PRO A 492 1.53 -32.66 -7.45
C PRO A 492 2.08 -33.17 -6.11
N SER A 493 2.89 -34.23 -6.13
CA SER A 493 3.42 -34.87 -4.91
C SER A 493 4.32 -33.92 -4.15
N GLY A 494 3.98 -33.62 -2.90
CA GLY A 494 4.71 -32.68 -2.07
C GLY A 494 4.48 -31.20 -2.41
N ALA A 495 3.55 -30.87 -3.30
CA ALA A 495 3.27 -29.47 -3.66
C ALA A 495 2.83 -28.64 -2.43
N LEU A 496 1.98 -29.20 -1.61
CA LEU A 496 1.52 -28.52 -0.39
C LEU A 496 2.61 -28.50 0.70
N ARG A 497 3.37 -29.59 0.87
CA ARG A 497 4.53 -29.62 1.80
C ARG A 497 5.55 -28.55 1.44
N MET A 498 5.89 -28.42 0.16
CA MET A 498 6.76 -27.35 -0.33
C MET A 498 6.16 -25.97 0.00
N ALA A 499 4.87 -25.74 -0.31
CA ALA A 499 4.20 -24.47 -0.06
C ALA A 499 4.09 -24.09 1.43
N LEU A 500 4.26 -25.07 2.32
CA LEU A 500 4.34 -24.89 3.77
C LEU A 500 5.77 -24.68 4.28
N GLY A 501 6.79 -24.77 3.42
CA GLY A 501 8.18 -24.66 3.82
C GLY A 501 8.74 -25.91 4.53
N HIS A 502 8.10 -27.08 4.39
CA HIS A 502 8.75 -28.34 4.73
C HIS A 502 9.88 -28.55 3.69
N GLY A 503 11.13 -28.52 4.12
CA GLY A 503 12.28 -28.75 3.25
C GLY A 503 12.17 -30.07 2.46
N ARG A 504 12.73 -30.09 1.24
CA ARG A 504 12.91 -31.33 0.47
C ARG A 504 13.85 -32.27 1.19
#